data_8c9eca6fcd3dcdc3518792a51391656c
#
_entry.id   8c9eca6fcd3dcdc3518792a51391656c
#
_cell.length_a   1.000
_cell.length_b   1.000
_cell.length_c   1.000
_cell.angle_alpha   90.00
_cell.angle_beta   90.00
_cell.angle_gamma   90.00
#
_symmetry.space_group_name_H-M   'P 1'
#
loop_
_entity.id
_entity.type
_entity.pdbx_description
1 polymer ?
#
loop_
_entity_poly.entity_id
_entity_poly.type
_entity_poly.pdbx_seq_one_letter_code
_entity_poly.pdbx_strand_id
1 'polypeptide(L)'
;DRTVSRGLGDVYKRQDADWVIEAVVERIDIKHKLYSQIDKVRSPDSIISSNTSTIPLSILTQEMSDTMKADFCITHFFNPVRFMRLLEIVETPTMNKDKMSGLRDFCQNELGKGIVNCNDTPGFIGNRIGVYAMQVAMYEALERGLPVEIADALFGRPLGIPKTGVFGLYDLIGIDLMKDVLASFKKELQENDPFMDVVKPHPLVEKLLEKGFNGNKGPGGFYQTTIVDGDEHVKAMNTSDMSYYDFDKVDLEI
;
A
#
# COMPACT_ATOMS: atom_id res chain seq x y z
N ASP A 1 -6.33 -22.82 14.04
CA ASP A 1 -5.65 -21.97 15.03
C ASP A 1 -5.98 -20.52 14.75
N ARG A 2 -6.74 -19.89 15.63
CA ARG A 2 -7.09 -18.48 15.50
C ARG A 2 -5.89 -17.68 15.97
N THR A 3 -5.17 -17.08 15.05
CA THR A 3 -4.20 -15.99 15.32
C THR A 3 -4.99 -14.80 15.90
N VAL A 4 -5.07 -14.74 17.20
CA VAL A 4 -5.64 -13.58 17.89
C VAL A 4 -4.59 -12.49 17.84
N SER A 5 -4.88 -11.39 17.14
CA SER A 5 -4.10 -10.15 17.28
C SER A 5 -4.17 -9.71 18.73
N ARG A 6 -3.07 -9.88 19.46
CA ARG A 6 -2.98 -9.47 20.86
C ARG A 6 -2.35 -8.10 20.93
N GLY A 7 -3.09 -7.16 21.51
CA GLY A 7 -2.66 -5.77 21.66
C GLY A 7 -1.38 -5.60 22.50
N LEU A 8 -0.92 -4.36 22.66
CA LEU A 8 0.31 -3.95 23.35
C LEU A 8 0.50 -4.54 24.77
N GLY A 9 -0.57 -4.96 25.45
CA GLY A 9 -0.51 -5.57 26.78
C GLY A 9 0.20 -6.93 26.86
N ASP A 10 0.47 -7.57 25.74
CA ASP A 10 1.06 -8.92 25.66
C ASP A 10 2.55 -8.92 25.23
N VAL A 11 3.24 -7.79 25.30
CA VAL A 11 4.67 -7.67 24.88
C VAL A 11 5.54 -8.70 25.62
N TYR A 12 5.28 -8.97 26.88
CA TYR A 12 6.01 -9.97 27.68
C TYR A 12 5.81 -11.43 27.21
N LYS A 13 4.74 -11.72 26.47
CA LYS A 13 4.50 -13.07 25.90
C LYS A 13 5.20 -13.31 24.57
N ARG A 14 5.97 -12.35 24.08
CA ARG A 14 6.68 -12.40 22.79
C ARG A 14 8.19 -12.52 22.93
N GLN A 15 8.67 -12.78 24.15
CA GLN A 15 10.10 -12.90 24.42
C GLN A 15 10.77 -14.02 23.63
N ASP A 16 10.03 -15.06 23.25
CA ASP A 16 10.52 -16.22 22.51
C ASP A 16 10.23 -16.11 20.99
N ALA A 17 9.82 -14.96 20.49
CA ALA A 17 9.56 -14.77 19.07
C ALA A 17 10.88 -14.58 18.31
N ASP A 18 11.08 -15.37 17.25
CA ASP A 18 12.22 -15.23 16.34
C ASP A 18 12.06 -14.01 15.41
N TRP A 19 10.82 -13.63 15.11
CA TRP A 19 10.51 -12.49 14.26
C TRP A 19 9.31 -11.71 14.79
N VAL A 20 9.48 -10.41 14.97
CA VAL A 20 8.44 -9.47 15.41
C VAL A 20 8.13 -8.50 14.27
N ILE A 21 6.89 -8.52 13.76
CA ILE A 21 6.42 -7.60 12.72
C ILE A 21 5.59 -6.50 13.36
N GLU A 22 6.01 -5.27 13.22
CA GLU A 22 5.25 -4.09 13.61
C GLU A 22 4.35 -3.65 12.44
N ALA A 23 3.05 -3.50 12.71
CA ALA A 23 2.05 -3.02 11.75
C ALA A 23 1.03 -2.10 12.45
N VAL A 24 1.50 -1.24 13.35
CA VAL A 24 0.64 -0.24 14.01
C VAL A 24 0.41 0.97 13.10
N VAL A 25 -0.45 1.89 13.59
CA VAL A 25 -0.77 3.12 12.87
C VAL A 25 0.50 3.87 12.41
N GLU A 26 0.43 4.48 11.22
CA GLU A 26 1.56 5.12 10.54
C GLU A 26 1.91 6.48 11.16
N ARG A 27 2.33 6.42 12.44
CA ARG A 27 2.74 7.57 13.26
C ARG A 27 4.07 7.28 13.94
N ILE A 28 5.06 8.10 13.65
CA ILE A 28 6.45 7.88 14.13
C ILE A 28 6.58 7.88 15.65
N ASP A 29 5.85 8.77 16.35
CA ASP A 29 5.86 8.86 17.82
C ASP A 29 5.35 7.56 18.48
N ILE A 30 4.32 6.94 17.89
CA ILE A 30 3.77 5.67 18.36
C ILE A 30 4.74 4.52 18.10
N LYS A 31 5.35 4.49 16.88
CA LYS A 31 6.32 3.47 16.50
C LYS A 31 7.58 3.53 17.37
N HIS A 32 8.18 4.70 17.59
CA HIS A 32 9.36 4.86 18.46
C HIS A 32 9.09 4.38 19.90
N LYS A 33 7.93 4.74 20.46
CA LYS A 33 7.51 4.25 21.77
C LYS A 33 7.39 2.73 21.81
N LEU A 34 6.81 2.13 20.77
CA LEU A 34 6.67 0.68 20.66
C LEU A 34 8.04 0.00 20.53
N TYR A 35 8.93 0.52 19.68
CA TYR A 35 10.27 -0.03 19.50
C TYR A 35 11.09 0.00 20.79
N SER A 36 11.00 1.08 21.56
CA SER A 36 11.63 1.15 22.88
C SER A 36 11.08 0.12 23.88
N GLN A 37 9.81 -0.28 23.74
CA GLN A 37 9.23 -1.35 24.58
C GLN A 37 9.68 -2.74 24.10
N ILE A 38 9.72 -2.97 22.78
CA ILE A 38 10.17 -4.23 22.19
C ILE A 38 11.64 -4.48 22.55
N ASP A 39 12.52 -3.48 22.45
CA ASP A 39 13.96 -3.62 22.71
C ASP A 39 14.27 -4.10 24.12
N LYS A 40 13.41 -3.76 25.09
CA LYS A 40 13.55 -4.17 26.51
C LYS A 40 13.23 -5.64 26.77
N VAL A 41 12.45 -6.28 25.89
CA VAL A 41 11.86 -7.61 26.16
C VAL A 41 12.11 -8.61 25.05
N ARG A 42 12.64 -8.19 23.89
CA ARG A 42 12.89 -9.08 22.75
C ARG A 42 14.00 -10.08 23.04
N SER A 43 13.96 -11.24 22.39
CA SER A 43 15.12 -12.12 22.35
C SER A 43 16.28 -11.43 21.61
N PRO A 44 17.54 -11.58 22.09
CA PRO A 44 18.72 -11.11 21.35
C PRO A 44 18.84 -11.68 19.93
N ASP A 45 18.25 -12.85 19.70
CA ASP A 45 18.31 -13.54 18.40
C ASP A 45 17.14 -13.16 17.49
N SER A 46 16.15 -12.40 18.00
CA SER A 46 15.00 -12.02 17.21
C SER A 46 15.32 -10.95 16.15
N ILE A 47 14.56 -10.98 15.03
CA ILE A 47 14.49 -9.90 14.06
C ILE A 47 13.25 -9.07 14.34
N ILE A 48 13.37 -7.77 14.20
CA ILE A 48 12.24 -6.83 14.24
C ILE A 48 12.06 -6.23 12.85
N SER A 49 10.84 -6.17 12.38
CA SER A 49 10.55 -5.47 11.13
C SER A 49 9.31 -4.58 11.25
N SER A 50 9.29 -3.49 10.47
CA SER A 50 8.12 -2.64 10.27
C SER A 50 7.46 -2.96 8.94
N ASN A 51 6.13 -3.00 8.93
CA ASN A 51 5.33 -3.08 7.71
C ASN A 51 4.91 -1.68 7.23
N THR A 52 5.69 -0.66 7.53
CA THR A 52 5.46 0.71 7.03
C THR A 52 5.42 0.74 5.51
N SER A 53 4.59 1.61 4.97
CA SER A 53 4.50 1.86 3.52
C SER A 53 5.16 3.17 3.10
N THR A 54 5.38 4.10 4.05
CA THR A 54 5.79 5.48 3.74
C THR A 54 6.94 5.99 4.61
N ILE A 55 7.04 5.57 5.89
CA ILE A 55 8.07 6.11 6.78
C ILE A 55 9.43 5.49 6.43
N PRO A 56 10.45 6.30 6.07
CA PRO A 56 11.78 5.80 5.77
C PRO A 56 12.41 5.04 6.94
N LEU A 57 13.22 4.02 6.61
CA LEU A 57 13.95 3.22 7.59
C LEU A 57 14.86 4.08 8.47
N SER A 58 15.52 5.08 7.86
CA SER A 58 16.36 6.05 8.53
C SER A 58 15.64 6.82 9.63
N ILE A 59 14.36 7.15 9.42
CA ILE A 59 13.52 7.81 10.43
C ILE A 59 13.07 6.84 11.51
N LEU A 60 12.65 5.63 11.14
CA LEU A 60 12.21 4.61 12.09
C LEU A 60 13.32 4.26 13.10
N THR A 61 14.57 4.24 12.64
CA THR A 61 15.71 3.77 13.44
C THR A 61 16.40 4.87 14.25
N GLN A 62 15.99 6.14 14.17
CA GLN A 62 16.67 7.27 14.82
C GLN A 62 16.88 7.09 16.31
N GLU A 63 15.90 6.57 17.02
CA GLU A 63 15.92 6.41 18.48
C GLU A 63 16.29 5.00 18.94
N MET A 64 16.65 4.11 18.00
CA MET A 64 16.99 2.72 18.33
C MET A 64 18.42 2.60 18.84
N SER A 65 18.65 1.61 19.72
CA SER A 65 19.99 1.15 20.08
C SER A 65 20.72 0.57 18.87
N ASP A 66 22.06 0.57 18.89
CA ASP A 66 22.86 -0.01 17.79
C ASP A 66 22.60 -1.51 17.62
N THR A 67 22.35 -2.22 18.73
CA THR A 67 21.97 -3.64 18.70
C THR A 67 20.62 -3.84 18.03
N MET A 68 19.64 -3.00 18.31
CA MET A 68 18.34 -3.08 17.66
C MET A 68 18.42 -2.72 16.18
N LYS A 69 19.21 -1.71 15.79
CA LYS A 69 19.44 -1.36 14.39
C LYS A 69 20.03 -2.50 13.57
N ALA A 70 20.93 -3.29 14.19
CA ALA A 70 21.51 -4.47 13.55
C ALA A 70 20.52 -5.62 13.35
N ASP A 71 19.38 -5.59 14.04
CA ASP A 71 18.34 -6.62 13.97
C ASP A 71 17.03 -6.07 13.36
N PHE A 72 17.04 -4.87 12.78
CA PHE A 72 15.84 -4.19 12.29
C PHE A 72 15.86 -4.00 10.78
N CYS A 73 14.71 -4.28 10.14
CA CYS A 73 14.49 -4.02 8.70
C CYS A 73 13.06 -3.56 8.45
N ILE A 74 12.76 -3.19 7.20
CA ILE A 74 11.38 -3.09 6.73
C ILE A 74 11.04 -4.36 5.96
N THR A 75 9.85 -4.90 6.23
CA THR A 75 9.22 -5.97 5.44
C THR A 75 7.85 -5.48 5.02
N HIS A 76 7.77 -4.90 3.82
CA HIS A 76 6.55 -4.31 3.30
C HIS A 76 5.74 -5.34 2.51
N PHE A 77 4.66 -5.80 3.11
CA PHE A 77 3.70 -6.72 2.51
C PHE A 77 2.60 -5.97 1.78
N PHE A 78 2.12 -6.53 0.68
CA PHE A 78 0.98 -6.00 -0.08
C PHE A 78 -0.31 -6.74 0.27
N ASN A 79 -1.39 -5.99 0.41
CA ASN A 79 -2.71 -6.55 0.68
C ASN A 79 -3.39 -7.05 -0.61
N PRO A 80 -4.09 -8.18 -0.54
CA PRO A 80 -4.24 -9.12 0.56
C PRO A 80 -2.96 -9.97 0.76
N VAL A 81 -2.36 -9.92 1.95
CA VAL A 81 -1.05 -10.53 2.24
C VAL A 81 -0.97 -12.00 1.83
N ARG A 82 -2.07 -12.75 2.00
CA ARG A 82 -2.13 -14.19 1.65
C ARG A 82 -1.93 -14.45 0.15
N PHE A 83 -2.37 -13.55 -0.71
CA PHE A 83 -2.38 -13.75 -2.17
C PHE A 83 -1.26 -13.01 -2.88
N MET A 84 -0.89 -11.85 -2.35
CA MET A 84 0.17 -11.03 -2.93
C MET A 84 1.53 -11.62 -2.66
N ARG A 85 2.26 -11.97 -3.73
CA ARG A 85 3.59 -12.59 -3.62
C ARG A 85 4.69 -11.60 -3.33
N LEU A 86 4.54 -10.34 -3.75
CA LEU A 86 5.57 -9.31 -3.55
C LEU A 86 5.80 -9.04 -2.07
N LEU A 87 7.07 -9.08 -1.66
CA LEU A 87 7.56 -8.63 -0.37
C LEU A 87 8.78 -7.74 -0.61
N GLU A 88 8.65 -6.48 -0.26
CA GLU A 88 9.76 -5.53 -0.31
C GLU A 88 10.53 -5.55 1.00
N ILE A 89 11.86 -5.56 0.89
CA ILE A 89 12.75 -5.54 2.06
C ILE A 89 13.69 -4.34 1.95
N VAL A 90 13.77 -3.55 3.02
CA VAL A 90 14.77 -2.49 3.19
C VAL A 90 15.60 -2.82 4.42
N GLU A 91 16.91 -2.92 4.25
CA GLU A 91 17.86 -3.26 5.31
C GLU A 91 18.60 -2.03 5.82
N THR A 92 18.90 -2.01 7.13
CA THR A 92 19.87 -1.05 7.67
C THR A 92 21.27 -1.39 7.15
N PRO A 93 22.20 -0.42 7.05
CA PRO A 93 23.60 -0.70 6.69
C PRO A 93 24.29 -1.65 7.66
N THR A 94 23.83 -1.72 8.91
CA THR A 94 24.37 -2.54 9.99
C THR A 94 23.64 -3.86 10.19
N MET A 95 22.69 -4.20 9.32
CA MET A 95 21.87 -5.41 9.44
C MET A 95 22.70 -6.69 9.56
N ASN A 96 22.37 -7.51 10.55
CA ASN A 96 22.96 -8.83 10.74
C ASN A 96 22.63 -9.73 9.53
N LYS A 97 23.66 -10.09 8.78
CA LYS A 97 23.50 -10.82 7.51
C LYS A 97 22.99 -12.25 7.68
N ASP A 98 23.38 -12.93 8.75
CA ASP A 98 22.94 -14.31 9.01
C ASP A 98 21.45 -14.33 9.37
N LYS A 99 21.02 -13.44 10.27
CA LYS A 99 19.61 -13.29 10.61
C LYS A 99 18.78 -12.92 9.38
N MET A 100 19.28 -11.98 8.56
CA MET A 100 18.58 -11.55 7.36
C MET A 100 18.47 -12.68 6.33
N SER A 101 19.51 -13.50 6.17
CA SER A 101 19.44 -14.68 5.30
C SER A 101 18.36 -15.65 5.77
N GLY A 102 18.31 -15.96 7.06
CA GLY A 102 17.27 -16.83 7.63
C GLY A 102 15.85 -16.28 7.44
N LEU A 103 15.66 -14.96 7.62
CA LEU A 103 14.36 -14.32 7.37
C LEU A 103 13.95 -14.43 5.89
N ARG A 104 14.89 -14.20 4.97
CA ARG A 104 14.64 -14.32 3.52
C ARG A 104 14.25 -15.74 3.14
N ASP A 105 15.01 -16.71 3.61
CA ASP A 105 14.74 -18.14 3.35
C ASP A 105 13.35 -18.54 3.85
N PHE A 106 12.98 -18.10 5.05
CA PHE A 106 11.63 -18.31 5.60
C PHE A 106 10.54 -17.65 4.74
N CYS A 107 10.72 -16.38 4.38
CA CYS A 107 9.75 -15.66 3.56
C CYS A 107 9.57 -16.27 2.16
N GLN A 108 10.66 -16.76 1.54
CA GLN A 108 10.60 -17.37 0.21
C GLN A 108 10.04 -18.80 0.26
N ASN A 109 10.54 -19.64 1.15
CA ASN A 109 10.25 -21.06 1.15
C ASN A 109 8.96 -21.41 1.89
N GLU A 110 8.71 -20.78 3.05
CA GLU A 110 7.55 -21.08 3.88
C GLU A 110 6.36 -20.16 3.55
N LEU A 111 6.58 -18.87 3.30
CA LEU A 111 5.51 -17.92 2.98
C LEU A 111 5.26 -17.77 1.48
N GLY A 112 6.09 -18.33 0.61
CA GLY A 112 5.96 -18.27 -0.84
C GLY A 112 6.10 -16.86 -1.42
N LYS A 113 6.87 -15.97 -0.76
CA LYS A 113 7.04 -14.58 -1.19
C LYS A 113 8.13 -14.45 -2.26
N GLY A 114 7.91 -13.54 -3.20
CA GLY A 114 8.93 -13.01 -4.09
C GLY A 114 9.57 -11.77 -3.46
N ILE A 115 10.81 -11.91 -3.00
CA ILE A 115 11.50 -10.83 -2.29
C ILE A 115 12.17 -9.87 -3.28
N VAL A 116 11.97 -8.58 -3.05
CA VAL A 116 12.63 -7.48 -3.76
C VAL A 116 13.36 -6.60 -2.75
N ASN A 117 14.66 -6.40 -2.99
CA ASN A 117 15.44 -5.48 -2.18
C ASN A 117 15.18 -4.05 -2.64
N CYS A 118 14.83 -3.19 -1.71
CA CYS A 118 14.53 -1.81 -1.98
C CYS A 118 15.54 -0.88 -1.27
N ASN A 119 15.76 0.27 -1.87
CA ASN A 119 16.42 1.38 -1.20
C ASN A 119 15.45 2.01 -0.18
N ASP A 120 16.02 2.72 0.82
CA ASP A 120 15.27 3.51 1.78
C ASP A 120 14.75 4.79 1.13
N THR A 121 13.76 4.64 0.25
CA THR A 121 13.11 5.74 -0.47
C THR A 121 11.60 5.71 -0.23
N PRO A 122 10.92 6.86 -0.15
CA PRO A 122 9.47 6.92 0.08
C PRO A 122 8.70 6.06 -0.93
N GLY A 123 7.82 5.18 -0.41
CA GLY A 123 7.01 4.27 -1.22
C GLY A 123 7.76 3.12 -1.89
N PHE A 124 9.03 2.93 -1.59
CA PHE A 124 9.90 1.86 -2.08
C PHE A 124 9.84 1.69 -3.61
N ILE A 125 9.55 0.50 -4.12
CA ILE A 125 9.43 0.23 -5.56
C ILE A 125 7.96 0.07 -5.95
N GLY A 126 7.22 -0.80 -5.24
CA GLY A 126 5.87 -1.20 -5.65
C GLY A 126 4.86 -0.05 -5.61
N ASN A 127 4.85 0.71 -4.52
CA ASN A 127 3.98 1.88 -4.42
C ASN A 127 4.40 2.98 -5.40
N ARG A 128 5.70 3.23 -5.57
CA ARG A 128 6.15 4.24 -6.53
C ARG A 128 5.75 3.92 -7.96
N ILE A 129 6.03 2.70 -8.43
CA ILE A 129 5.67 2.28 -9.80
C ILE A 129 4.15 2.19 -9.94
N GLY A 130 3.48 1.56 -8.97
CA GLY A 130 2.03 1.35 -9.02
C GLY A 130 1.25 2.66 -9.03
N VAL A 131 1.55 3.57 -8.08
CA VAL A 131 0.85 4.87 -8.01
C VAL A 131 1.20 5.75 -9.20
N TYR A 132 2.45 5.75 -9.68
CA TYR A 132 2.84 6.46 -10.89
C TYR A 132 2.02 6.00 -12.10
N ALA A 133 1.99 4.68 -12.33
CA ALA A 133 1.24 4.10 -13.45
C ALA A 133 -0.26 4.40 -13.35
N MET A 134 -0.84 4.30 -12.15
CA MET A 134 -2.25 4.64 -11.92
C MET A 134 -2.54 6.12 -12.22
N GLN A 135 -1.68 7.02 -11.77
CA GLN A 135 -1.83 8.45 -12.02
C GLN A 135 -1.78 8.78 -13.51
N VAL A 136 -0.75 8.28 -14.21
CA VAL A 136 -0.62 8.47 -15.65
C VAL A 136 -1.85 7.93 -16.39
N ALA A 137 -2.27 6.70 -16.08
CA ALA A 137 -3.40 6.06 -16.72
C ALA A 137 -4.72 6.82 -16.47
N MET A 138 -4.96 7.28 -15.23
CA MET A 138 -6.13 8.07 -14.88
C MET A 138 -6.15 9.39 -15.66
N TYR A 139 -5.04 10.14 -15.66
CA TYR A 139 -4.95 11.40 -16.38
C TYR A 139 -5.18 11.23 -17.86
N GLU A 140 -4.50 10.28 -18.50
CA GLU A 140 -4.65 10.00 -19.93
C GLU A 140 -6.09 9.60 -20.30
N ALA A 141 -6.74 8.80 -19.46
CA ALA A 141 -8.13 8.41 -19.68
C ALA A 141 -9.07 9.61 -19.58
N LEU A 142 -8.92 10.44 -18.54
CA LEU A 142 -9.78 11.60 -18.31
C LEU A 142 -9.58 12.70 -19.39
N GLU A 143 -8.33 13.00 -19.74
CA GLU A 143 -8.00 13.99 -20.78
C GLU A 143 -8.51 13.57 -22.18
N ARG A 144 -8.57 12.27 -22.44
CA ARG A 144 -9.09 11.73 -23.70
C ARG A 144 -10.59 11.48 -23.68
N GLY A 145 -11.26 11.73 -22.57
CA GLY A 145 -12.69 11.47 -22.39
C GLY A 145 -13.07 10.00 -22.50
N LEU A 146 -12.15 9.09 -22.12
CA LEU A 146 -12.46 7.66 -22.11
C LEU A 146 -13.44 7.36 -20.97
N PRO A 147 -14.48 6.54 -21.22
CA PRO A 147 -15.32 5.99 -20.16
C PRO A 147 -14.49 5.20 -19.14
N VAL A 148 -14.85 5.28 -17.85
CA VAL A 148 -14.05 4.68 -16.77
C VAL A 148 -13.94 3.16 -16.90
N GLU A 149 -15.01 2.48 -17.33
CA GLU A 149 -15.05 1.03 -17.56
C GLU A 149 -14.18 0.59 -18.77
N ILE A 150 -14.09 1.43 -19.78
CA ILE A 150 -13.21 1.18 -20.94
C ILE A 150 -11.75 1.33 -20.54
N ALA A 151 -11.45 2.39 -19.78
CA ALA A 151 -10.09 2.61 -19.27
C ALA A 151 -9.65 1.46 -18.35
N ASP A 152 -10.53 0.98 -17.45
CA ASP A 152 -10.24 -0.14 -16.57
C ASP A 152 -10.08 -1.48 -17.33
N ALA A 153 -10.84 -1.68 -18.40
CA ALA A 153 -10.64 -2.85 -19.24
C ALA A 153 -9.28 -2.82 -19.96
N LEU A 154 -8.85 -1.65 -20.43
CA LEU A 154 -7.54 -1.48 -21.09
C LEU A 154 -6.37 -1.61 -20.10
N PHE A 155 -6.47 -0.97 -18.93
CA PHE A 155 -5.43 -0.95 -17.89
C PHE A 155 -5.62 -2.05 -16.82
N GLY A 156 -6.29 -3.12 -17.14
CA GLY A 156 -6.51 -4.27 -16.27
C GLY A 156 -5.70 -5.49 -16.69
N ARG A 157 -6.40 -6.61 -16.85
CA ARG A 157 -5.81 -7.91 -17.21
C ARG A 157 -4.87 -7.91 -18.42
N PRO A 158 -5.15 -7.17 -19.51
CA PRO A 158 -4.26 -7.15 -20.67
C PRO A 158 -2.83 -6.71 -20.37
N LEU A 159 -2.66 -5.84 -19.36
CA LEU A 159 -1.34 -5.36 -18.91
C LEU A 159 -0.79 -6.13 -17.71
N GLY A 160 -1.41 -7.25 -17.31
CA GLY A 160 -1.00 -7.99 -16.10
C GLY A 160 -1.35 -7.26 -14.80
N ILE A 161 -2.19 -6.24 -14.85
CA ILE A 161 -2.69 -5.49 -13.70
C ILE A 161 -3.96 -6.18 -13.16
N PRO A 162 -4.30 -6.02 -11.86
CA PRO A 162 -5.54 -6.57 -11.32
C PRO A 162 -6.78 -6.16 -12.12
N LYS A 163 -7.77 -7.06 -12.17
CA LYS A 163 -9.03 -6.85 -12.90
C LYS A 163 -9.82 -5.58 -12.53
N THR A 164 -9.46 -4.96 -11.43
CA THR A 164 -10.05 -3.69 -11.00
C THR A 164 -9.71 -2.53 -11.94
N GLY A 165 -8.69 -2.67 -12.75
CA GLY A 165 -8.16 -1.55 -13.53
C GLY A 165 -7.64 -0.41 -12.67
N VAL A 166 -7.72 0.82 -13.14
CA VAL A 166 -7.24 2.02 -12.48
C VAL A 166 -8.34 2.65 -11.60
N PHE A 167 -9.49 2.94 -12.16
CA PHE A 167 -10.58 3.63 -11.47
C PHE A 167 -11.22 2.76 -10.39
N GLY A 168 -11.45 1.48 -10.68
CA GLY A 168 -11.92 0.53 -9.69
C GLY A 168 -10.90 0.29 -8.57
N LEU A 169 -9.59 0.44 -8.84
CA LEU A 169 -8.57 0.36 -7.80
C LEU A 169 -8.57 1.62 -6.92
N TYR A 170 -8.79 2.80 -7.50
CA TYR A 170 -9.01 4.03 -6.72
C TYR A 170 -10.18 3.90 -5.76
N ASP A 171 -11.31 3.36 -6.24
CA ASP A 171 -12.50 3.14 -5.41
C ASP A 171 -12.26 2.10 -4.31
N LEU A 172 -11.49 1.05 -4.60
CA LEU A 172 -11.13 0.00 -3.64
C LEU A 172 -10.23 0.52 -2.52
N ILE A 173 -9.20 1.30 -2.87
CA ILE A 173 -8.25 1.90 -1.92
C ILE A 173 -8.94 2.99 -1.10
N GLY A 174 -9.76 3.78 -1.73
CA GLY A 174 -10.37 5.01 -1.26
C GLY A 174 -9.68 6.24 -1.83
N ILE A 175 -10.48 7.11 -2.40
CA ILE A 175 -10.04 8.33 -3.11
C ILE A 175 -9.30 9.28 -2.15
N ASP A 176 -9.75 9.35 -0.88
CA ASP A 176 -9.11 10.10 0.21
C ASP A 176 -7.69 9.59 0.50
N LEU A 177 -7.54 8.27 0.64
CA LEU A 177 -6.26 7.66 0.93
C LEU A 177 -5.28 7.88 -0.24
N MET A 178 -5.74 7.78 -1.48
CA MET A 178 -4.90 8.08 -2.65
C MET A 178 -4.42 9.53 -2.65
N LYS A 179 -5.27 10.49 -2.27
CA LYS A 179 -4.88 11.90 -2.12
C LYS A 179 -3.79 12.06 -1.06
N ASP A 180 -3.93 11.38 0.08
CA ASP A 180 -2.94 11.42 1.17
C ASP A 180 -1.60 10.80 0.75
N VAL A 181 -1.63 9.69 0.00
CA VAL A 181 -0.43 9.07 -0.57
C VAL A 181 0.31 10.02 -1.51
N LEU A 182 -0.41 10.67 -2.42
CA LEU A 182 0.17 11.67 -3.33
C LEU A 182 0.76 12.86 -2.58
N ALA A 183 0.07 13.35 -1.54
CA ALA A 183 0.55 14.44 -0.71
C ALA A 183 1.85 14.05 0.06
N SER A 184 1.92 12.80 0.54
CA SER A 184 3.14 12.26 1.17
C SER A 184 4.30 12.21 0.18
N PHE A 185 4.10 11.65 -1.01
CA PHE A 185 5.13 11.64 -2.05
C PHE A 185 5.60 13.05 -2.43
N LYS A 186 4.66 13.99 -2.60
CA LYS A 186 5.00 15.38 -2.90
C LYS A 186 5.89 16.03 -1.83
N LYS A 187 5.69 15.67 -0.57
CA LYS A 187 6.45 16.21 0.55
C LYS A 187 7.83 15.56 0.69
N GLU A 188 7.95 14.27 0.40
CA GLU A 188 9.10 13.45 0.76
C GLU A 188 10.07 13.23 -0.41
N LEU A 189 9.59 13.31 -1.66
CA LEU A 189 10.43 13.14 -2.84
C LEU A 189 11.15 14.44 -3.20
N GLN A 190 12.28 14.30 -3.88
CA GLN A 190 13.03 15.45 -4.40
C GLN A 190 12.26 16.13 -5.53
N GLU A 191 12.42 17.45 -5.66
CA GLU A 191 11.70 18.24 -6.68
C GLU A 191 11.97 17.79 -8.13
N ASN A 192 13.12 17.21 -8.40
CA ASN A 192 13.50 16.68 -9.71
C ASN A 192 13.12 15.20 -9.92
N ASP A 193 12.42 14.59 -8.97
CA ASP A 193 11.94 13.21 -9.12
C ASP A 193 10.85 13.17 -10.21
N PRO A 194 10.92 12.25 -11.20
CA PRO A 194 9.87 12.12 -12.23
C PRO A 194 8.46 11.95 -11.71
N PHE A 195 8.31 11.44 -10.49
CA PHE A 195 7.01 11.29 -9.83
C PHE A 195 6.31 12.64 -9.62
N MET A 196 7.09 13.75 -9.50
CA MET A 196 6.55 15.08 -9.29
C MET A 196 5.67 15.57 -10.43
N ASP A 197 5.81 15.01 -11.63
CA ASP A 197 4.96 15.34 -12.77
C ASP A 197 3.53 14.82 -12.61
N VAL A 198 3.33 13.77 -11.80
CA VAL A 198 2.05 13.08 -11.63
C VAL A 198 1.41 13.25 -10.24
N VAL A 199 2.06 13.92 -9.29
CA VAL A 199 1.52 14.12 -7.92
C VAL A 199 0.36 15.11 -7.82
N LYS A 200 -0.04 15.72 -8.92
CA LYS A 200 -1.12 16.70 -8.94
C LYS A 200 -2.46 15.97 -8.85
N PRO A 201 -3.34 16.30 -7.89
CA PRO A 201 -4.69 15.76 -7.89
C PRO A 201 -5.46 16.27 -9.11
N HIS A 202 -6.18 15.36 -9.78
CA HIS A 202 -7.05 15.76 -10.90
C HIS A 202 -8.26 16.53 -10.37
N PRO A 203 -8.74 17.60 -11.04
CA PRO A 203 -9.89 18.40 -10.58
C PRO A 203 -11.16 17.57 -10.33
N LEU A 204 -11.38 16.49 -11.08
CA LEU A 204 -12.52 15.58 -10.85
C LEU A 204 -12.38 14.84 -9.52
N VAL A 205 -11.17 14.42 -9.14
CA VAL A 205 -10.89 13.75 -7.85
C VAL A 205 -11.21 14.69 -6.69
N GLU A 206 -10.84 15.97 -6.80
CA GLU A 206 -11.16 16.96 -5.77
C GLU A 206 -12.67 17.16 -5.63
N LYS A 207 -13.40 17.27 -6.75
CA LYS A 207 -14.87 17.38 -6.76
C LYS A 207 -15.56 16.15 -6.17
N LEU A 208 -15.03 14.94 -6.41
CA LEU A 208 -15.55 13.73 -5.82
C LEU A 208 -15.46 13.78 -4.29
N LEU A 209 -14.29 14.13 -3.76
CA LEU A 209 -14.08 14.26 -2.32
C LEU A 209 -14.94 15.35 -1.68
N GLU A 210 -15.07 16.51 -2.33
CA GLU A 210 -15.95 17.60 -1.86
C GLU A 210 -17.43 17.16 -1.74
N LYS A 211 -17.88 16.27 -2.63
CA LYS A 211 -19.23 15.69 -2.60
C LYS A 211 -19.37 14.48 -1.68
N GLY A 212 -18.28 14.06 -1.01
CA GLY A 212 -18.28 12.89 -0.13
C GLY A 212 -18.20 11.54 -0.84
N PHE A 213 -17.89 11.53 -2.15
CA PHE A 213 -17.64 10.29 -2.90
C PHE A 213 -16.22 9.82 -2.63
N ASN A 214 -16.10 8.69 -1.94
CA ASN A 214 -14.81 8.14 -1.51
C ASN A 214 -14.59 6.69 -1.95
N GLY A 215 -15.16 6.32 -3.09
CA GLY A 215 -15.14 4.96 -3.58
C GLY A 215 -15.98 4.00 -2.73
N ASN A 216 -15.51 2.77 -2.57
CA ASN A 216 -16.22 1.71 -1.84
C ASN A 216 -16.40 1.99 -0.34
N LYS A 217 -15.72 2.99 0.20
CA LYS A 217 -15.87 3.43 1.60
C LYS A 217 -16.98 4.47 1.79
N GLY A 218 -17.55 4.96 0.69
CA GLY A 218 -18.56 6.00 0.66
C GLY A 218 -19.77 5.61 -0.18
N PRO A 219 -20.60 6.59 -0.57
CA PRO A 219 -21.79 6.35 -1.39
C PRO A 219 -21.47 5.99 -2.85
N GLY A 220 -20.20 6.03 -3.24
CA GLY A 220 -19.67 5.72 -4.55
C GLY A 220 -18.36 6.45 -4.81
N GLY A 221 -17.82 6.31 -6.00
CA GLY A 221 -16.61 6.93 -6.51
C GLY A 221 -16.70 7.00 -8.04
N PHE A 222 -15.74 6.46 -8.74
CA PHE A 222 -15.81 6.25 -10.19
C PHE A 222 -16.84 5.18 -10.57
N TYR A 223 -17.16 4.30 -9.61
CA TYR A 223 -18.27 3.35 -9.69
C TYR A 223 -19.20 3.55 -8.50
N GLN A 224 -20.45 3.15 -8.70
CA GLN A 224 -21.45 3.09 -7.64
C GLN A 224 -22.07 1.70 -7.62
N THR A 225 -21.99 1.04 -6.48
CA THR A 225 -22.65 -0.25 -6.27
C THR A 225 -23.93 -0.05 -5.47
N THR A 226 -25.05 -0.56 -5.99
CA THR A 226 -26.35 -0.59 -5.31
C THR A 226 -26.83 -2.03 -5.22
N ILE A 227 -27.59 -2.36 -4.18
CA ILE A 227 -28.23 -3.67 -4.03
C ILE A 227 -29.71 -3.53 -4.38
N VAL A 228 -30.17 -4.26 -5.39
CA VAL A 228 -31.55 -4.30 -5.82
C VAL A 228 -32.00 -5.75 -5.81
N ASP A 229 -33.03 -6.09 -5.06
CA ASP A 229 -33.59 -7.44 -4.89
C ASP A 229 -32.56 -8.51 -4.46
N GLY A 230 -31.47 -8.08 -3.78
CA GLY A 230 -30.38 -8.95 -3.31
C GLY A 230 -29.22 -9.09 -4.29
N ASP A 231 -29.31 -8.54 -5.48
CA ASP A 231 -28.25 -8.54 -6.49
C ASP A 231 -27.47 -7.21 -6.48
N GLU A 232 -26.16 -7.30 -6.72
CA GLU A 232 -25.28 -6.13 -6.86
C GLU A 232 -25.41 -5.55 -8.27
N HIS A 233 -25.80 -4.27 -8.34
CA HIS A 233 -25.79 -3.47 -9.57
C HIS A 233 -24.69 -2.43 -9.50
N VAL A 234 -23.75 -2.52 -10.42
CA VAL A 234 -22.62 -1.59 -10.53
C VAL A 234 -22.87 -0.65 -11.69
N LYS A 235 -22.80 0.65 -11.43
CA LYS A 235 -22.88 1.73 -12.43
C LYS A 235 -21.55 2.43 -12.55
N ALA A 236 -21.21 2.85 -13.77
CA ALA A 236 -20.03 3.65 -14.03
C ALA A 236 -20.36 5.14 -14.00
N MET A 237 -19.39 5.97 -13.64
CA MET A 237 -19.52 7.41 -13.63
C MET A 237 -19.23 8.01 -15.01
N ASN A 238 -20.12 8.89 -15.46
CA ASN A 238 -19.80 9.82 -16.51
C ASN A 238 -18.92 10.93 -15.94
N THR A 239 -17.68 11.01 -16.35
CA THR A 239 -16.66 11.92 -15.81
C THR A 239 -16.92 13.40 -16.14
N SER A 240 -17.80 13.70 -17.09
CA SER A 240 -18.13 15.07 -17.49
C SER A 240 -19.15 15.75 -16.58
N ASP A 241 -20.15 15.00 -16.09
CA ASP A 241 -21.25 15.51 -15.28
C ASP A 241 -21.42 14.82 -13.94
N MET A 242 -20.64 13.76 -13.68
CA MET A 242 -20.67 12.94 -12.47
C MET A 242 -21.99 12.16 -12.29
N SER A 243 -22.77 11.95 -13.33
CA SER A 243 -23.93 11.05 -13.32
C SER A 243 -23.49 9.60 -13.42
N TYR A 244 -24.33 8.68 -12.94
CA TYR A 244 -24.06 7.23 -13.07
C TYR A 244 -24.94 6.62 -14.13
N TYR A 245 -24.35 5.69 -14.90
CA TYR A 245 -25.03 4.96 -15.97
C TYR A 245 -24.74 3.47 -15.91
N ASP A 246 -25.65 2.67 -16.43
CA ASP A 246 -25.47 1.23 -16.62
C ASP A 246 -24.54 0.98 -17.80
N PHE A 247 -23.62 0.03 -17.67
CA PHE A 247 -22.66 -0.32 -18.71
C PHE A 247 -22.54 -1.83 -18.88
N ASP A 248 -22.19 -2.25 -20.07
CA ASP A 248 -21.88 -3.64 -20.39
C ASP A 248 -20.43 -3.95 -19.98
N LYS A 249 -20.24 -5.12 -19.40
CA LYS A 249 -18.89 -5.59 -19.04
C LYS A 249 -18.02 -5.67 -20.29
N VAL A 250 -16.98 -4.86 -20.34
CA VAL A 250 -16.01 -4.88 -21.45
C VAL A 250 -15.05 -6.03 -21.19
N ASP A 251 -15.14 -7.06 -22.02
CA ASP A 251 -14.17 -8.16 -22.04
C ASP A 251 -13.29 -7.99 -23.31
N LEU A 252 -12.05 -7.58 -23.06
CA LEU A 252 -11.06 -7.51 -24.13
C LEU A 252 -10.43 -8.90 -24.23
N GLU A 253 -10.87 -9.68 -25.20
CA GLU A 253 -10.15 -10.87 -25.65
C GLU A 253 -8.85 -10.43 -26.32
N ILE A 254 -7.73 -10.68 -25.66
CA ILE A 254 -6.37 -10.50 -26.21
C ILE A 254 -5.69 -11.86 -26.29
#